data_a084230c44e18ce15880f104d70603db
#
_entry.id   a084230c44e18ce15880f104d70603db
#
_cell.length_a   1.000
_cell.length_b   1.000
_cell.length_c   1.000
_cell.angle_alpha   90.00
_cell.angle_beta   90.00
_cell.angle_gamma   90.00
#
_symmetry.space_group_name_H-M   'P 1'
#
loop_
_entity.id
_entity.type
_entity.pdbx_description
1 polymer ?
#
loop_
_entity_poly.entity_id
_entity_poly.type
_entity_poly.pdbx_seq_one_letter_code
_entity_poly.pdbx_strand_id
1 'polypeptide(L)'
;MRYYIGAEARLRRTVEDVAMSVFESWNYEEVITPSVDYYDLFEQGMGPREAQRGFRFTDNDGRLLALRPDVTSSVARMAATLLSERPRPLRFCYAAPVFRQQTQSHAEWRRENTQLGCELIGVEGKPADLEVLRLAAKILSRLDLDYCITINNVEIFNGVAANLKLEAAAREQLRRLIDTREAAELQRFLQSYDGSEARAFSQPTKLTGKREVIDTARELITNPRAVAALNSLEELWMEIESHELAGSFEIDLSDVSSLDYYTGLSLKVFVHGAGSSVGRGGRYDGLTGSFGRAEPAVGFVLNLDALTEVLGRKFT
;
A
#
# COMPACT_ATOMS: atom_id res chain seq x y z
N MET A 1 -20.39 12.53 5.08
CA MET A 1 -19.79 12.78 6.41
C MET A 1 -20.45 11.84 7.40
N ARG A 2 -19.70 11.31 8.37
CA ARG A 2 -20.21 10.38 9.40
C ARG A 2 -19.89 10.94 10.77
N TYR A 3 -20.83 10.80 11.70
CA TYR A 3 -20.64 11.10 13.12
C TYR A 3 -20.43 9.77 13.87
N TYR A 4 -19.51 9.74 14.80
CA TYR A 4 -19.30 8.63 15.72
C TYR A 4 -19.82 9.04 17.09
N ILE A 5 -20.77 8.31 17.66
CA ILE A 5 -21.45 8.68 18.90
C ILE A 5 -21.46 7.49 19.87
N GLY A 6 -21.22 7.77 21.15
CA GLY A 6 -21.40 6.80 22.23
C GLY A 6 -20.51 5.56 22.08
N ALA A 7 -21.11 4.39 21.92
CA ALA A 7 -20.41 3.11 21.82
C ALA A 7 -19.50 3.04 20.59
N GLU A 8 -19.92 3.57 19.45
CA GLU A 8 -19.14 3.57 18.22
C GLU A 8 -17.88 4.46 18.35
N ALA A 9 -17.98 5.62 18.99
CA ALA A 9 -16.82 6.47 19.24
C ALA A 9 -15.83 5.80 20.21
N ARG A 10 -16.32 5.06 21.21
CA ARG A 10 -15.47 4.27 22.11
C ARG A 10 -14.77 3.13 21.36
N LEU A 11 -15.51 2.37 20.54
CA LEU A 11 -14.95 1.29 19.73
C LEU A 11 -13.84 1.81 18.83
N ARG A 12 -14.06 2.94 18.16
CA ARG A 12 -13.05 3.57 17.30
C ARG A 12 -11.77 3.90 18.07
N ARG A 13 -11.89 4.45 19.27
CA ARG A 13 -10.74 4.72 20.15
C ARG A 13 -10.03 3.41 20.55
N THR A 14 -10.78 2.38 20.90
CA THR A 14 -10.19 1.07 21.23
C THR A 14 -9.39 0.48 20.06
N VAL A 15 -9.88 0.59 18.83
CA VAL A 15 -9.15 0.13 17.64
C VAL A 15 -7.84 0.91 17.46
N GLU A 16 -7.90 2.23 17.63
CA GLU A 16 -6.73 3.12 17.59
C GLU A 16 -5.72 2.74 18.68
N ASP A 17 -6.16 2.62 19.94
CA ASP A 17 -5.30 2.28 21.09
C ASP A 17 -4.62 0.90 20.91
N VAL A 18 -5.32 -0.09 20.38
CA VAL A 18 -4.77 -1.41 20.07
C VAL A 18 -3.65 -1.30 19.02
N ALA A 19 -3.88 -0.57 17.93
CA ALA A 19 -2.88 -0.41 16.89
C ALA A 19 -1.64 0.34 17.41
N MET A 20 -1.85 1.47 18.11
CA MET A 20 -0.75 2.26 18.68
C MET A 20 0.05 1.46 19.70
N SER A 21 -0.61 0.65 20.56
CA SER A 21 0.11 -0.23 21.51
C SER A 21 0.97 -1.31 20.83
N VAL A 22 0.53 -1.81 19.66
CA VAL A 22 1.34 -2.74 18.88
C VAL A 22 2.55 -2.03 18.30
N PHE A 23 2.39 -0.86 17.68
CA PHE A 23 3.50 -0.08 17.16
C PHE A 23 4.53 0.25 18.24
N GLU A 24 4.09 0.74 19.41
CA GLU A 24 4.95 1.04 20.56
C GLU A 24 5.74 -0.21 21.01
N SER A 25 5.10 -1.38 21.08
CA SER A 25 5.76 -2.64 21.46
C SER A 25 6.86 -3.10 20.50
N TRP A 26 6.92 -2.52 19.30
CA TRP A 26 7.95 -2.72 18.28
C TRP A 26 8.90 -1.53 18.14
N ASN A 27 8.88 -0.61 19.12
CA ASN A 27 9.72 0.61 19.17
C ASN A 27 9.46 1.58 18.00
N TYR A 28 8.20 1.68 17.54
CA TYR A 28 7.79 2.75 16.65
C TYR A 28 7.41 3.98 17.47
N GLU A 29 7.95 5.13 17.08
CA GLU A 29 7.64 6.43 17.68
C GLU A 29 6.44 7.06 16.99
N GLU A 30 5.50 7.57 17.77
CA GLU A 30 4.38 8.30 17.20
C GLU A 30 4.84 9.63 16.59
N VAL A 31 4.35 9.92 15.40
CA VAL A 31 4.56 11.20 14.72
C VAL A 31 3.23 11.86 14.37
N ILE A 32 3.13 13.15 14.65
CA ILE A 32 2.00 13.99 14.28
C ILE A 32 2.47 14.94 13.19
N THR A 33 1.96 14.76 11.97
CA THR A 33 2.27 15.61 10.82
C THR A 33 1.20 16.69 10.64
N PRO A 34 1.52 17.85 10.02
CA PRO A 34 0.55 18.89 9.72
C PRO A 34 -0.59 18.37 8.86
N SER A 35 -1.82 18.82 9.13
CA SER A 35 -2.99 18.49 8.30
C SER A 35 -3.06 19.32 7.01
N VAL A 36 -2.39 20.48 7.00
CA VAL A 36 -2.27 21.41 5.85
C VAL A 36 -0.79 21.57 5.53
N ASP A 37 -0.45 21.44 4.27
CA ASP A 37 0.93 21.67 3.78
C ASP A 37 0.88 22.17 2.33
N TYR A 38 2.04 22.53 1.79
CA TYR A 38 2.15 22.92 0.39
C TYR A 38 1.76 21.76 -0.52
N TYR A 39 1.00 22.04 -1.57
CA TYR A 39 0.57 21.06 -2.54
C TYR A 39 1.74 20.31 -3.19
N ASP A 40 2.84 21.03 -3.46
CA ASP A 40 4.05 20.48 -4.07
C ASP A 40 4.65 19.33 -3.27
N LEU A 41 4.52 19.32 -1.94
CA LEU A 41 4.94 18.20 -1.11
C LEU A 41 4.26 16.90 -1.54
N PHE A 42 2.94 16.98 -1.71
CA PHE A 42 2.15 15.79 -2.07
C PHE A 42 2.33 15.40 -3.53
N GLU A 43 2.52 16.38 -4.42
CA GLU A 43 2.82 16.11 -5.82
C GLU A 43 4.18 15.42 -6.00
N GLN A 44 5.21 15.85 -5.26
CA GLN A 44 6.52 15.21 -5.23
C GLN A 44 6.49 13.83 -4.59
N GLY A 45 5.69 13.66 -3.52
CA GLY A 45 5.63 12.43 -2.74
C GLY A 45 4.83 11.32 -3.43
N MET A 46 3.62 11.61 -3.87
CA MET A 46 2.70 10.58 -4.38
C MET A 46 2.43 10.65 -5.89
N GLY A 47 3.06 11.58 -6.57
CA GLY A 47 2.87 11.86 -7.98
C GLY A 47 1.65 12.76 -8.27
N PRO A 48 1.64 13.46 -9.43
CA PRO A 48 0.64 14.47 -9.75
C PRO A 48 -0.79 13.89 -9.82
N ARG A 49 -0.95 12.67 -10.31
CA ARG A 49 -2.25 12.01 -10.43
C ARG A 49 -2.94 11.81 -9.08
N GLU A 50 -2.23 11.25 -8.11
CA GLU A 50 -2.79 10.99 -6.79
C GLU A 50 -2.93 12.28 -5.98
N ALA A 51 -1.99 13.22 -6.09
CA ALA A 51 -2.06 14.52 -5.43
C ALA A 51 -3.26 15.36 -5.89
N GLN A 52 -3.65 15.28 -7.17
CA GLN A 52 -4.83 15.97 -7.71
C GLN A 52 -6.15 15.54 -7.06
N ARG A 53 -6.19 14.40 -6.40
CA ARG A 53 -7.37 13.90 -5.66
C ARG A 53 -7.54 14.57 -4.30
N GLY A 54 -6.53 15.30 -3.80
CA GLY A 54 -6.57 16.05 -2.56
C GLY A 54 -7.42 17.33 -2.64
N PHE A 55 -7.85 17.84 -1.49
CA PHE A 55 -8.45 19.16 -1.38
C PHE A 55 -7.36 20.22 -1.48
N ARG A 56 -7.51 21.15 -2.39
CA ARG A 56 -6.56 22.23 -2.65
C ARG A 56 -7.22 23.59 -2.44
N PHE A 57 -6.44 24.54 -1.94
CA PHE A 57 -6.86 25.92 -1.73
C PHE A 57 -5.63 26.82 -1.73
N THR A 58 -5.83 28.12 -1.91
CA THR A 58 -4.75 29.11 -1.82
C THR A 58 -4.80 29.82 -0.48
N ASP A 59 -3.62 30.11 0.08
CA ASP A 59 -3.50 31.01 1.22
C ASP A 59 -3.61 32.48 0.79
N ASN A 60 -3.53 33.39 1.76
CA ASN A 60 -3.61 34.83 1.51
C ASN A 60 -2.44 35.38 0.66
N ASP A 61 -1.31 34.66 0.61
CA ASP A 61 -0.13 35.02 -0.17
C ASP A 61 -0.16 34.38 -1.58
N GLY A 62 -1.24 33.70 -1.95
CA GLY A 62 -1.44 33.05 -3.24
C GLY A 62 -0.71 31.71 -3.38
N ARG A 63 -0.19 31.11 -2.30
CA ARG A 63 0.47 29.81 -2.33
C ARG A 63 -0.56 28.69 -2.37
N LEU A 64 -0.29 27.66 -3.18
CA LEU A 64 -1.16 26.50 -3.27
C LEU A 64 -0.90 25.54 -2.11
N LEU A 65 -1.91 25.35 -1.27
CA LEU A 65 -1.93 24.43 -0.14
C LEU A 65 -2.86 23.25 -0.43
N ALA A 66 -2.69 22.19 0.35
CA ALA A 66 -3.61 21.04 0.35
C ALA A 66 -3.89 20.55 1.77
N LEU A 67 -5.09 20.01 1.97
CA LEU A 67 -5.31 19.07 3.06
C LEU A 67 -4.60 17.76 2.70
N ARG A 68 -3.81 17.20 3.63
CA ARG A 68 -3.00 16.01 3.38
C ARG A 68 -3.83 14.86 2.81
N PRO A 69 -3.52 14.35 1.61
CA PRO A 69 -4.18 13.17 1.04
C PRO A 69 -3.57 11.85 1.51
N ASP A 70 -2.34 11.90 2.06
CA ASP A 70 -1.66 10.81 2.76
C ASP A 70 -0.70 11.35 3.84
N VAL A 71 -0.14 10.46 4.66
CA VAL A 71 0.81 10.81 5.71
C VAL A 71 2.25 10.48 5.30
N THR A 72 2.44 9.46 4.46
CA THR A 72 3.75 8.93 4.04
C THR A 72 4.64 10.01 3.44
N SER A 73 4.10 10.88 2.56
CA SER A 73 4.87 11.98 1.94
C SER A 73 5.44 12.95 2.98
N SER A 74 4.64 13.28 4.01
CA SER A 74 5.07 14.16 5.10
C SER A 74 6.15 13.51 5.96
N VAL A 75 6.02 12.20 6.26
CA VAL A 75 7.03 11.45 7.02
C VAL A 75 8.31 11.29 6.22
N ALA A 76 8.23 10.99 4.92
CA ALA A 76 9.40 10.89 4.04
C ALA A 76 10.18 12.22 3.98
N ARG A 77 9.48 13.36 3.82
CA ARG A 77 10.13 14.67 3.88
C ARG A 77 10.78 14.92 5.24
N MET A 78 10.08 14.66 6.34
CA MET A 78 10.61 14.82 7.69
C MET A 78 11.89 14.00 7.88
N ALA A 79 11.91 12.74 7.45
CA ALA A 79 13.06 11.85 7.56
C ALA A 79 14.25 12.35 6.74
N ALA A 80 14.01 12.82 5.50
CA ALA A 80 15.05 13.29 4.60
C ALA A 80 15.61 14.67 4.97
N THR A 81 14.85 15.51 5.70
CA THR A 81 15.24 16.88 6.06
C THR A 81 15.50 17.06 7.54
N LEU A 82 14.45 17.16 8.36
CA LEU A 82 14.56 17.46 9.79
C LEU A 82 15.34 16.39 10.57
N LEU A 83 15.27 15.13 10.13
CA LEU A 83 15.90 13.99 10.79
C LEU A 83 17.04 13.39 9.96
N SER A 84 17.60 14.15 9.01
CA SER A 84 18.70 13.70 8.14
C SER A 84 19.89 13.13 8.91
N GLU A 85 20.25 13.75 10.05
CA GLU A 85 21.38 13.36 10.90
C GLU A 85 21.02 12.32 11.98
N ARG A 86 19.72 11.98 12.12
CA ARG A 86 19.30 10.99 13.11
C ARG A 86 19.77 9.60 12.70
N PRO A 87 20.34 8.78 13.63
CA PRO A 87 20.73 7.40 13.33
C PRO A 87 19.57 6.56 12.77
N ARG A 88 19.90 5.68 11.83
CA ARG A 88 18.94 4.71 11.25
C ARG A 88 18.98 3.39 12.05
N PRO A 89 17.88 2.61 12.04
CA PRO A 89 16.63 2.87 11.34
C PRO A 89 15.71 3.87 12.05
N LEU A 90 14.87 4.55 11.26
CA LEU A 90 13.74 5.32 11.78
C LEU A 90 12.48 4.47 11.74
N ARG A 91 11.76 4.40 12.85
CA ARG A 91 10.48 3.72 12.99
C ARG A 91 9.45 4.72 13.46
N PHE A 92 8.50 5.06 12.58
CA PHE A 92 7.43 6.00 12.89
C PHE A 92 6.07 5.34 12.74
N CYS A 93 5.13 5.71 13.62
CA CYS A 93 3.72 5.35 13.49
C CYS A 93 2.84 6.58 13.68
N TYR A 94 1.61 6.47 13.21
CA TYR A 94 0.65 7.55 13.29
C TYR A 94 -0.81 7.08 13.26
N ALA A 95 -1.68 7.89 13.86
CA ALA A 95 -3.12 7.85 13.70
C ALA A 95 -3.58 9.23 13.18
N ALA A 96 -3.93 9.34 11.92
CA ALA A 96 -4.10 10.64 11.31
C ALA A 96 -5.19 10.69 10.22
N PRO A 97 -6.07 11.73 10.21
CA PRO A 97 -7.05 11.90 9.15
C PRO A 97 -6.36 12.29 7.83
N VAL A 98 -6.85 11.74 6.73
CA VAL A 98 -6.48 12.10 5.35
C VAL A 98 -7.73 12.52 4.58
N PHE A 99 -7.54 13.39 3.58
CA PHE A 99 -8.63 14.08 2.91
C PHE A 99 -8.53 13.92 1.40
N ARG A 100 -9.57 13.38 0.75
CA ARG A 100 -9.61 13.17 -0.71
C ARG A 100 -10.95 13.62 -1.29
N GLN A 101 -10.91 14.43 -2.33
CA GLN A 101 -12.11 14.87 -3.06
C GLN A 101 -12.71 13.74 -3.89
N GLN A 102 -11.81 12.97 -4.55
CA GLN A 102 -12.18 11.87 -5.43
C GLN A 102 -11.76 10.56 -4.79
N THR A 103 -12.63 9.59 -4.81
CA THR A 103 -12.41 8.25 -4.30
C THR A 103 -12.16 7.29 -5.47
N GLN A 104 -11.37 6.22 -5.26
CA GLN A 104 -11.06 5.24 -6.29
C GLN A 104 -12.23 4.28 -6.55
N SER A 105 -13.07 4.08 -5.55
CA SER A 105 -14.22 3.19 -5.65
C SER A 105 -15.41 3.71 -4.85
N HIS A 106 -16.61 3.16 -5.11
CA HIS A 106 -17.80 3.43 -4.30
C HIS A 106 -17.62 3.05 -2.81
N ALA A 107 -16.73 2.10 -2.51
CA ALA A 107 -16.41 1.71 -1.14
C ALA A 107 -15.56 2.76 -0.39
N GLU A 108 -14.81 3.59 -1.11
CA GLU A 108 -13.97 4.67 -0.58
C GLU A 108 -14.63 6.06 -0.66
N TRP A 109 -15.94 6.14 -0.76
CA TRP A 109 -16.68 7.41 -0.96
C TRP A 109 -16.54 8.46 0.15
N ARG A 110 -15.83 8.15 1.24
CA ARG A 110 -15.58 9.09 2.33
C ARG A 110 -14.45 10.05 1.96
N ARG A 111 -14.77 11.34 2.06
CA ARG A 111 -13.82 12.42 1.79
C ARG A 111 -12.75 12.56 2.88
N GLU A 112 -13.05 12.06 4.06
CA GLU A 112 -12.16 12.00 5.22
C GLU A 112 -12.12 10.58 5.73
N ASN A 113 -10.90 10.05 5.91
CA ASN A 113 -10.62 8.75 6.50
C ASN A 113 -9.45 8.88 7.46
N THR A 114 -9.46 8.13 8.55
CA THR A 114 -8.31 8.09 9.45
C THR A 114 -7.44 6.89 9.12
N GLN A 115 -6.16 7.16 8.87
CA GLN A 115 -5.12 6.16 8.67
C GLN A 115 -4.43 5.83 9.99
N LEU A 116 -4.31 4.54 10.29
CA LEU A 116 -3.37 3.98 11.25
C LEU A 116 -2.21 3.43 10.45
N GLY A 117 -1.03 3.98 10.57
CA GLY A 117 0.09 3.59 9.70
C GLY A 117 1.42 3.56 10.40
N CYS A 118 2.38 2.92 9.74
CA CYS A 118 3.77 2.96 10.14
C CYS A 118 4.70 3.05 8.93
N GLU A 119 5.88 3.64 9.18
CA GLU A 119 6.96 3.80 8.20
C GLU A 119 8.28 3.36 8.83
N LEU A 120 8.96 2.42 8.18
CA LEU A 120 10.29 1.93 8.52
C LEU A 120 11.27 2.43 7.46
N ILE A 121 12.20 3.30 7.84
CA ILE A 121 13.13 3.97 6.93
C ILE A 121 14.57 3.64 7.31
N GLY A 122 15.40 3.31 6.33
CA GLY A 122 16.82 3.03 6.50
C GLY A 122 17.13 1.55 6.75
N VAL A 123 16.20 0.62 6.40
CA VAL A 123 16.45 -0.83 6.43
C VAL A 123 16.16 -1.43 5.05
N GLU A 124 17.15 -2.08 4.49
CA GLU A 124 17.05 -2.74 3.19
C GLU A 124 16.40 -4.13 3.27
N GLY A 125 15.71 -4.50 2.21
CA GLY A 125 15.36 -5.87 1.88
C GLY A 125 14.31 -6.53 2.79
N LYS A 126 14.30 -7.85 2.75
CA LYS A 126 13.30 -8.73 3.38
C LYS A 126 13.06 -8.54 4.88
N PRO A 127 14.09 -8.29 5.72
CA PRO A 127 13.82 -8.10 7.16
C PRO A 127 12.85 -6.97 7.45
N ALA A 128 12.95 -5.85 6.72
CA ALA A 128 12.04 -4.74 6.86
C ALA A 128 10.64 -5.06 6.31
N ASP A 129 10.58 -5.73 5.16
CA ASP A 129 9.31 -6.18 4.57
C ASP A 129 8.56 -7.11 5.52
N LEU A 130 9.26 -8.10 6.08
CA LEU A 130 8.68 -9.01 7.05
C LEU A 130 8.24 -8.30 8.36
N GLU A 131 9.02 -7.31 8.83
CA GLU A 131 8.67 -6.53 10.02
C GLU A 131 7.29 -5.86 9.85
N VAL A 132 7.06 -5.15 8.74
CA VAL A 132 5.79 -4.46 8.50
C VAL A 132 4.63 -5.42 8.27
N LEU A 133 4.84 -6.56 7.61
CA LEU A 133 3.83 -7.60 7.44
C LEU A 133 3.40 -8.20 8.79
N ARG A 134 4.36 -8.50 9.66
CA ARG A 134 4.10 -9.01 11.01
C ARG A 134 3.36 -8.00 11.89
N LEU A 135 3.69 -6.72 11.79
CA LEU A 135 2.99 -5.64 12.48
C LEU A 135 1.52 -5.57 12.05
N ALA A 136 1.26 -5.56 10.73
CA ALA A 136 -0.10 -5.55 10.21
C ALA A 136 -0.90 -6.77 10.70
N ALA A 137 -0.34 -7.97 10.57
CA ALA A 137 -0.95 -9.20 11.06
C ALA A 137 -1.22 -9.16 12.58
N LYS A 138 -0.26 -8.63 13.37
CA LYS A 138 -0.39 -8.53 14.82
C LYS A 138 -1.52 -7.60 15.27
N ILE A 139 -1.68 -6.45 14.60
CA ILE A 139 -2.80 -5.52 14.87
C ILE A 139 -4.13 -6.20 14.58
N LEU A 140 -4.28 -6.83 13.41
CA LEU A 140 -5.51 -7.48 12.99
C LEU A 140 -5.88 -8.66 13.91
N SER A 141 -4.90 -9.46 14.30
CA SER A 141 -5.08 -10.56 15.26
C SER A 141 -5.48 -10.05 16.66
N ARG A 142 -4.91 -8.95 17.13
CA ARG A 142 -5.30 -8.35 18.43
C ARG A 142 -6.71 -7.76 18.44
N LEU A 143 -7.19 -7.37 17.25
CA LEU A 143 -8.58 -6.92 17.05
C LEU A 143 -9.55 -8.09 16.84
N ASP A 144 -9.09 -9.34 16.92
CA ASP A 144 -9.89 -10.54 16.69
C ASP A 144 -10.64 -10.48 15.35
N LEU A 145 -9.94 -10.05 14.30
CA LEU A 145 -10.48 -9.97 12.94
C LEU A 145 -10.10 -11.20 12.14
N ASP A 146 -11.03 -11.67 11.32
CA ASP A 146 -10.76 -12.63 10.25
C ASP A 146 -10.25 -11.86 9.03
N TYR A 147 -8.99 -12.10 8.64
CA TYR A 147 -8.30 -11.28 7.65
C TYR A 147 -7.45 -12.10 6.68
N CYS A 148 -7.20 -11.51 5.52
CA CYS A 148 -6.22 -11.95 4.55
C CYS A 148 -5.33 -10.76 4.14
N ILE A 149 -4.02 -10.96 4.13
CA ILE A 149 -3.05 -10.00 3.58
C ILE A 149 -2.54 -10.56 2.27
N THR A 150 -2.80 -9.86 1.17
CA THR A 150 -2.22 -10.21 -0.13
C THR A 150 -0.91 -9.48 -0.32
N ILE A 151 0.08 -10.16 -0.89
CA ILE A 151 1.41 -9.61 -1.19
C ILE A 151 1.75 -9.78 -2.67
N ASN A 152 2.49 -8.82 -3.21
CA ASN A 152 3.05 -8.83 -4.55
C ASN A 152 4.39 -8.11 -4.56
N ASN A 153 5.10 -8.17 -5.68
CA ASN A 153 6.24 -7.31 -5.98
C ASN A 153 5.95 -6.55 -7.27
N VAL A 154 5.89 -5.22 -7.20
CA VAL A 154 5.54 -4.36 -8.35
C VAL A 154 6.50 -4.50 -9.53
N GLU A 155 7.73 -4.96 -9.28
CA GLU A 155 8.74 -5.19 -10.30
C GLU A 155 8.41 -6.36 -11.23
N ILE A 156 7.52 -7.27 -10.83
CA ILE A 156 6.99 -8.33 -11.70
C ILE A 156 6.21 -7.68 -12.85
N PHE A 157 5.24 -6.83 -12.53
CA PHE A 157 4.48 -6.09 -13.55
C PHE A 157 5.40 -5.19 -14.38
N ASN A 158 6.30 -4.44 -13.74
CA ASN A 158 7.22 -3.54 -14.41
C ASN A 158 8.13 -4.25 -15.42
N GLY A 159 8.66 -5.41 -15.05
CA GLY A 159 9.51 -6.21 -15.92
C GLY A 159 8.74 -6.76 -17.13
N VAL A 160 7.56 -7.33 -16.92
CA VAL A 160 6.71 -7.84 -18.00
C VAL A 160 6.25 -6.72 -18.93
N ALA A 161 5.79 -5.59 -18.38
CA ALA A 161 5.37 -4.44 -19.17
C ALA A 161 6.51 -3.84 -20.00
N ALA A 162 7.75 -3.90 -19.51
CA ALA A 162 8.93 -3.47 -20.26
C ALA A 162 9.18 -4.34 -21.52
N ASN A 163 8.99 -5.66 -21.42
CA ASN A 163 9.15 -6.57 -22.56
C ASN A 163 8.06 -6.33 -23.63
N LEU A 164 6.87 -5.93 -23.22
CA LEU A 164 5.80 -5.60 -24.17
C LEU A 164 6.05 -4.25 -24.88
N LYS A 165 7.10 -3.50 -24.52
CA LYS A 165 7.48 -2.19 -25.10
C LYS A 165 6.31 -1.21 -25.16
N LEU A 166 5.49 -1.20 -24.12
CA LEU A 166 4.30 -0.36 -24.03
C LEU A 166 4.68 1.11 -23.89
N GLU A 167 4.05 1.96 -24.67
CA GLU A 167 4.01 3.40 -24.44
C GLU A 167 3.31 3.71 -23.09
N ALA A 168 3.59 4.85 -22.49
CA ALA A 168 3.10 5.20 -21.16
C ALA A 168 1.57 5.07 -21.01
N ALA A 169 0.82 5.52 -22.01
CA ALA A 169 -0.65 5.43 -22.02
C ALA A 169 -1.14 3.98 -22.08
N ALA A 170 -0.51 3.13 -22.90
CA ALA A 170 -0.84 1.72 -23.04
C ALA A 170 -0.48 0.93 -21.76
N ARG A 171 0.63 1.28 -21.10
CA ARG A 171 1.03 0.70 -19.82
C ARG A 171 0.01 1.03 -18.72
N GLU A 172 -0.46 2.27 -18.68
CA GLU A 172 -1.48 2.67 -17.71
C GLU A 172 -2.83 2.00 -17.99
N GLN A 173 -3.18 1.85 -19.26
CA GLN A 173 -4.36 1.09 -19.66
C GLN A 173 -4.27 -0.39 -19.22
N LEU A 174 -3.13 -1.04 -19.45
CA LEU A 174 -2.88 -2.42 -18.99
C LEU A 174 -3.04 -2.52 -17.47
N ARG A 175 -2.39 -1.61 -16.70
CA ARG A 175 -2.50 -1.55 -15.25
C ARG A 175 -3.96 -1.45 -14.80
N ARG A 176 -4.73 -0.55 -15.39
CA ARG A 176 -6.15 -0.37 -15.08
C ARG A 176 -6.97 -1.64 -15.36
N LEU A 177 -6.78 -2.27 -16.52
CA LEU A 177 -7.53 -3.47 -16.92
C LEU A 177 -7.25 -4.66 -15.98
N ILE A 178 -6.02 -4.78 -15.47
CA ILE A 178 -5.64 -5.79 -14.50
C ILE A 178 -6.28 -5.48 -13.13
N ASP A 179 -6.16 -4.23 -12.64
CA ASP A 179 -6.68 -3.81 -11.34
C ASP A 179 -8.22 -3.92 -11.26
N THR A 180 -8.91 -3.56 -12.34
CA THR A 180 -10.39 -3.68 -12.44
C THR A 180 -10.86 -5.09 -12.76
N ARG A 181 -9.92 -6.02 -13.04
CA ARG A 181 -10.20 -7.42 -13.45
C ARG A 181 -11.15 -7.54 -14.64
N GLU A 182 -11.07 -6.61 -15.57
CA GLU A 182 -11.87 -6.59 -16.82
C GLU A 182 -11.32 -7.61 -17.82
N ALA A 183 -11.53 -8.90 -17.54
CA ALA A 183 -10.90 -10.02 -18.25
C ALA A 183 -11.08 -9.98 -19.77
N ALA A 184 -12.28 -9.64 -20.26
CA ALA A 184 -12.56 -9.60 -21.71
C ALA A 184 -11.82 -8.45 -22.41
N GLU A 185 -11.71 -7.29 -21.77
CA GLU A 185 -10.99 -6.14 -22.32
C GLU A 185 -9.49 -6.33 -22.21
N LEU A 186 -9.02 -6.90 -21.11
CA LEU A 186 -7.63 -7.28 -20.92
C LEU A 186 -7.18 -8.28 -22.00
N GLN A 187 -7.99 -9.30 -22.27
CA GLN A 187 -7.69 -10.26 -23.32
C GLN A 187 -7.62 -9.59 -24.72
N ARG A 188 -8.57 -8.71 -25.05
CA ARG A 188 -8.55 -7.92 -26.31
C ARG A 188 -7.32 -7.03 -26.40
N PHE A 189 -6.96 -6.35 -25.32
CA PHE A 189 -5.77 -5.52 -25.27
C PHE A 189 -4.50 -6.35 -25.53
N LEU A 190 -4.36 -7.49 -24.86
CA LEU A 190 -3.18 -8.35 -24.97
C LEU A 190 -3.07 -9.09 -26.30
N GLN A 191 -4.15 -9.25 -27.08
CA GLN A 191 -4.11 -9.83 -28.43
C GLN A 191 -3.22 -9.03 -29.41
N SER A 192 -3.00 -7.73 -29.13
CA SER A 192 -2.11 -6.88 -29.94
C SER A 192 -0.63 -7.10 -29.64
N TYR A 193 -0.30 -7.89 -28.61
CA TYR A 193 1.07 -8.13 -28.15
C TYR A 193 1.36 -9.63 -28.17
N ASP A 194 2.44 -10.00 -28.89
CA ASP A 194 2.91 -11.38 -28.94
C ASP A 194 3.81 -11.70 -27.73
N GLY A 195 3.69 -12.93 -27.20
CA GLY A 195 4.60 -13.46 -26.22
C GLY A 195 3.95 -14.24 -25.07
N SER A 196 4.77 -15.07 -24.41
CA SER A 196 4.37 -15.82 -23.21
C SER A 196 3.95 -14.89 -22.07
N GLU A 197 4.59 -13.74 -21.96
CA GLU A 197 4.39 -12.76 -20.90
C GLU A 197 3.05 -12.02 -21.01
N ALA A 198 2.57 -11.74 -22.23
CA ALA A 198 1.20 -11.23 -22.43
C ALA A 198 0.16 -12.24 -21.91
N ARG A 199 0.44 -13.55 -22.07
CA ARG A 199 -0.42 -14.62 -21.57
C ARG A 199 -0.44 -14.71 -20.05
N ALA A 200 0.64 -14.35 -19.35
CA ALA A 200 0.67 -14.33 -17.88
C ALA A 200 -0.41 -13.40 -17.33
N PHE A 201 -0.63 -12.24 -17.95
CA PHE A 201 -1.67 -11.31 -17.52
C PHE A 201 -3.09 -11.68 -18.01
N SER A 202 -3.22 -12.58 -18.99
CA SER A 202 -4.54 -12.95 -19.53
C SER A 202 -5.38 -13.84 -18.61
N GLN A 203 -4.81 -14.36 -17.52
CA GLN A 203 -5.49 -15.26 -16.58
C GLN A 203 -5.36 -14.78 -15.12
N PRO A 204 -5.96 -13.63 -14.75
CA PRO A 204 -5.81 -13.04 -13.41
C PRO A 204 -6.18 -13.99 -12.26
N THR A 205 -7.17 -14.88 -12.47
CA THR A 205 -7.61 -15.84 -11.45
C THR A 205 -6.58 -16.92 -11.11
N LYS A 206 -5.59 -17.14 -11.98
CA LYS A 206 -4.47 -18.06 -11.72
C LYS A 206 -3.27 -17.38 -11.05
N LEU A 207 -3.36 -16.08 -10.85
CA LEU A 207 -2.31 -15.25 -10.29
C LEU A 207 -2.54 -14.91 -8.80
N THR A 208 -3.55 -15.52 -8.18
CA THR A 208 -3.87 -15.33 -6.75
C THR A 208 -3.94 -16.70 -6.06
N GLY A 209 -3.27 -16.84 -4.92
CA GLY A 209 -3.22 -18.07 -4.13
C GLY A 209 -2.04 -18.12 -3.17
N LYS A 210 -1.51 -19.31 -2.95
CA LYS A 210 -0.34 -19.54 -2.10
C LYS A 210 0.92 -19.63 -2.99
N ARG A 211 1.93 -20.35 -2.54
CA ARG A 211 3.23 -20.47 -3.23
C ARG A 211 3.12 -20.96 -4.67
N GLU A 212 2.15 -21.81 -4.98
CA GLU A 212 1.93 -22.37 -6.32
C GLU A 212 1.74 -21.31 -7.41
N VAL A 213 1.33 -20.10 -7.02
CA VAL A 213 1.20 -18.95 -7.93
C VAL A 213 2.57 -18.54 -8.51
N ILE A 214 3.63 -18.61 -7.70
CA ILE A 214 5.01 -18.30 -8.14
C ILE A 214 5.48 -19.31 -9.18
N ASP A 215 5.23 -20.61 -8.95
CA ASP A 215 5.63 -21.67 -9.88
C ASP A 215 4.91 -21.50 -11.23
N THR A 216 3.61 -21.21 -11.19
CA THR A 216 2.83 -20.91 -12.40
C THR A 216 3.36 -19.68 -13.15
N ALA A 217 3.72 -18.62 -12.43
CA ALA A 217 4.26 -17.41 -13.03
C ALA A 217 5.63 -17.64 -13.68
N ARG A 218 6.50 -18.48 -13.09
CA ARG A 218 7.82 -18.81 -13.64
C ARG A 218 7.77 -19.51 -15.00
N GLU A 219 6.73 -20.29 -15.28
CA GLU A 219 6.55 -20.91 -16.59
C GLU A 219 6.29 -19.90 -17.72
N LEU A 220 5.80 -18.71 -17.36
CA LEU A 220 5.33 -17.71 -18.31
C LEU A 220 6.22 -16.47 -18.39
N ILE A 221 6.91 -16.13 -17.29
CA ILE A 221 7.70 -14.90 -17.15
C ILE A 221 9.17 -15.20 -17.40
N THR A 222 9.74 -14.53 -18.40
CA THR A 222 11.15 -14.71 -18.81
C THR A 222 11.99 -13.44 -18.64
N ASN A 223 11.38 -12.29 -18.41
CA ASN A 223 12.09 -11.04 -18.18
C ASN A 223 12.97 -11.13 -16.93
N PRO A 224 14.30 -10.84 -17.01
CA PRO A 224 15.21 -10.98 -15.86
C PRO A 224 14.81 -10.17 -14.63
N ARG A 225 14.25 -8.95 -14.81
CA ARG A 225 13.77 -8.10 -13.71
C ARG A 225 12.57 -8.72 -13.01
N ALA A 226 11.61 -9.21 -13.77
CA ALA A 226 10.43 -9.88 -13.24
C ALA A 226 10.77 -11.21 -12.56
N VAL A 227 11.72 -11.99 -13.11
CA VAL A 227 12.23 -13.22 -12.49
C VAL A 227 12.93 -12.93 -11.16
N ALA A 228 13.76 -11.88 -11.09
CA ALA A 228 14.40 -11.47 -9.84
C ALA A 228 13.36 -11.06 -8.78
N ALA A 229 12.31 -10.36 -9.21
CA ALA A 229 11.20 -9.97 -8.32
C ALA A 229 10.39 -11.18 -7.82
N LEU A 230 10.15 -12.19 -8.68
CA LEU A 230 9.54 -13.46 -8.29
C LEU A 230 10.39 -14.22 -7.26
N ASN A 231 11.71 -14.27 -7.46
CA ASN A 231 12.61 -14.90 -6.50
C ASN A 231 12.58 -14.19 -5.15
N SER A 232 12.59 -12.86 -5.15
CA SER A 232 12.51 -12.05 -3.94
C SER A 232 11.17 -12.27 -3.20
N LEU A 233 10.07 -12.39 -3.94
CA LEU A 233 8.75 -12.67 -3.38
C LEU A 233 8.67 -14.08 -2.78
N GLU A 234 9.28 -15.08 -3.45
CA GLU A 234 9.34 -16.45 -2.92
C GLU A 234 10.15 -16.52 -1.62
N GLU A 235 11.30 -15.85 -1.58
CA GLU A 235 12.10 -15.79 -0.37
C GLU A 235 11.35 -15.12 0.80
N LEU A 236 10.58 -14.06 0.52
CA LEU A 236 9.71 -13.44 1.53
C LEU A 236 8.58 -14.39 1.97
N TRP A 237 8.00 -15.14 1.03
CA TRP A 237 6.97 -16.13 1.34
C TRP A 237 7.50 -17.23 2.27
N MET A 238 8.73 -17.72 2.04
CA MET A 238 9.37 -18.70 2.92
C MET A 238 9.54 -18.17 4.35
N GLU A 239 9.87 -16.89 4.51
CA GLU A 239 9.93 -16.25 5.83
C GLU A 239 8.53 -16.16 6.48
N ILE A 240 7.48 -15.86 5.71
CA ILE A 240 6.10 -15.85 6.19
C ILE A 240 5.68 -17.25 6.67
N GLU A 241 6.04 -18.30 5.94
CA GLU A 241 5.80 -19.69 6.34
C GLU A 241 6.55 -20.07 7.61
N SER A 242 7.82 -19.68 7.72
CA SER A 242 8.66 -19.98 8.90
C SER A 242 8.13 -19.33 10.19
N HIS A 243 7.35 -18.27 10.06
CA HIS A 243 6.71 -17.57 11.19
C HIS A 243 5.25 -17.99 11.41
N GLU A 244 4.80 -19.09 10.78
CA GLU A 244 3.44 -19.63 10.90
C GLU A 244 2.33 -18.62 10.51
N LEU A 245 2.65 -17.67 9.62
CA LEU A 245 1.72 -16.63 9.18
C LEU A 245 0.97 -16.99 7.87
N ALA A 246 1.43 -17.99 7.15
CA ALA A 246 0.94 -18.33 5.79
C ALA A 246 -0.58 -18.57 5.72
N GLY A 247 -1.22 -18.95 6.82
CA GLY A 247 -2.67 -19.12 6.90
C GLY A 247 -3.46 -17.85 6.52
N SER A 248 -2.95 -16.69 6.91
CA SER A 248 -3.59 -15.39 6.70
C SER A 248 -2.96 -14.56 5.57
N PHE A 249 -2.09 -15.17 4.76
CA PHE A 249 -1.43 -14.48 3.65
C PHE A 249 -1.73 -15.16 2.32
N GLU A 250 -1.78 -14.39 1.25
CA GLU A 250 -1.87 -14.84 -0.14
C GLU A 250 -0.94 -14.02 -1.02
N ILE A 251 -0.52 -14.62 -2.14
CA ILE A 251 0.18 -13.94 -3.22
C ILE A 251 -0.87 -13.51 -4.23
N ASP A 252 -0.87 -12.23 -4.64
CA ASP A 252 -1.74 -11.73 -5.69
C ASP A 252 -0.94 -10.94 -6.73
N LEU A 253 -0.44 -11.65 -7.75
CA LEU A 253 0.33 -11.03 -8.83
C LEU A 253 -0.53 -10.15 -9.75
N SER A 254 -1.85 -10.18 -9.59
CA SER A 254 -2.78 -9.28 -10.29
C SER A 254 -2.98 -7.95 -9.56
N ASP A 255 -2.42 -7.78 -8.36
CA ASP A 255 -2.45 -6.51 -7.66
C ASP A 255 -1.36 -5.58 -8.21
N VAL A 256 -1.70 -4.84 -9.26
CA VAL A 256 -0.84 -3.82 -9.83
C VAL A 256 -1.14 -2.49 -9.16
N SER A 257 -0.36 -2.15 -8.15
CA SER A 257 -0.53 -0.91 -7.39
C SER A 257 -0.61 0.32 -8.30
N SER A 258 -1.57 1.21 -8.00
CA SER A 258 -1.71 2.51 -8.67
C SER A 258 -0.69 3.55 -8.15
N LEU A 259 0.05 3.26 -7.09
CA LEU A 259 1.03 4.16 -6.52
C LEU A 259 2.38 3.99 -7.23
N ASP A 260 2.76 4.99 -8.02
CA ASP A 260 3.96 4.95 -8.85
C ASP A 260 5.27 4.97 -8.04
N TYR A 261 5.22 5.27 -6.75
CA TYR A 261 6.41 5.31 -5.90
C TYR A 261 6.81 3.94 -5.31
N TYR A 262 6.01 2.88 -5.45
CA TYR A 262 6.42 1.56 -4.97
C TYR A 262 7.55 0.96 -5.83
N THR A 263 8.55 0.38 -5.14
CA THR A 263 9.80 -0.12 -5.72
C THR A 263 10.06 -1.61 -5.47
N GLY A 264 9.12 -2.31 -4.84
CA GLY A 264 9.29 -3.71 -4.46
C GLY A 264 8.00 -4.30 -3.94
N LEU A 265 8.01 -4.76 -2.68
CA LEU A 265 6.81 -5.27 -1.99
C LEU A 265 5.63 -4.32 -2.15
N SER A 266 4.47 -4.86 -2.50
CA SER A 266 3.16 -4.25 -2.29
C SER A 266 2.28 -5.19 -1.48
N LEU A 267 1.37 -4.63 -0.68
CA LEU A 267 0.43 -5.40 0.12
C LEU A 267 -0.95 -4.74 0.16
N LYS A 268 -1.98 -5.56 0.23
CA LYS A 268 -3.35 -5.15 0.57
C LYS A 268 -3.87 -5.99 1.74
N VAL A 269 -4.70 -5.37 2.56
CA VAL A 269 -5.31 -6.01 3.72
C VAL A 269 -6.81 -6.11 3.49
N PHE A 270 -7.34 -7.32 3.56
CA PHE A 270 -8.76 -7.61 3.49
C PHE A 270 -9.24 -8.16 4.83
N VAL A 271 -10.43 -7.79 5.23
CA VAL A 271 -11.08 -8.27 6.45
C VAL A 271 -12.47 -8.78 6.09
N HIS A 272 -12.83 -9.95 6.61
CA HIS A 272 -14.15 -10.50 6.38
C HIS A 272 -15.25 -9.53 6.84
N GLY A 273 -16.25 -9.33 5.99
CA GLY A 273 -17.32 -8.35 6.24
C GLY A 273 -17.02 -6.91 5.79
N ALA A 274 -15.81 -6.61 5.32
CA ALA A 274 -15.50 -5.36 4.65
C ALA A 274 -15.84 -5.43 3.15
N GLY A 275 -16.38 -4.35 2.58
CA GLY A 275 -16.74 -4.29 1.16
C GLY A 275 -15.54 -4.05 0.22
N SER A 276 -14.37 -3.74 0.77
CA SER A 276 -13.11 -3.49 0.04
C SER A 276 -11.91 -3.72 0.94
N SER A 277 -10.69 -3.56 0.42
CA SER A 277 -9.48 -3.59 1.25
C SER A 277 -9.55 -2.53 2.35
N VAL A 278 -9.14 -2.92 3.56
CA VAL A 278 -9.09 -2.05 4.74
C VAL A 278 -7.70 -1.49 5.00
N GLY A 279 -6.72 -1.89 4.22
CA GLY A 279 -5.34 -1.41 4.33
C GLY A 279 -4.54 -1.71 3.09
N ARG A 280 -3.42 -1.02 2.98
CA ARG A 280 -2.44 -1.18 1.91
C ARG A 280 -1.06 -0.72 2.37
N GLY A 281 -0.04 -1.14 1.68
CA GLY A 281 1.33 -0.74 1.96
C GLY A 281 2.30 -1.24 0.90
N GLY A 282 3.57 -1.04 1.17
CA GLY A 282 4.63 -1.51 0.29
C GLY A 282 5.96 -0.83 0.53
N ARG A 283 6.96 -1.19 -0.28
CA ARG A 283 8.30 -0.64 -0.31
C ARG A 283 8.38 0.54 -1.28
N TYR A 284 9.03 1.64 -0.86
CA TYR A 284 9.09 2.89 -1.61
C TYR A 284 10.46 3.58 -1.46
N ASP A 285 11.53 2.88 -1.78
CA ASP A 285 12.93 3.29 -1.56
C ASP A 285 13.33 4.60 -2.26
N GLY A 286 12.61 5.00 -3.31
CA GLY A 286 12.84 6.26 -4.03
C GLY A 286 12.20 7.50 -3.42
N LEU A 287 11.19 7.34 -2.55
CA LEU A 287 10.34 8.45 -2.10
C LEU A 287 11.10 9.50 -1.29
N THR A 288 11.93 9.07 -0.35
CA THR A 288 12.74 9.99 0.48
C THR A 288 13.75 10.77 -0.37
N GLY A 289 14.19 10.18 -1.50
CA GLY A 289 15.07 10.84 -2.48
C GLY A 289 14.46 12.07 -3.12
N SER A 290 13.14 12.12 -3.29
CA SER A 290 12.42 13.31 -3.77
C SER A 290 12.56 14.50 -2.83
N PHE A 291 12.94 14.26 -1.57
CA PHE A 291 13.14 15.26 -0.53
C PHE A 291 14.61 15.46 -0.14
N GLY A 292 15.55 14.88 -0.90
CA GLY A 292 16.99 15.15 -0.78
C GLY A 292 17.87 13.97 -0.35
N ARG A 293 17.31 12.92 0.28
CA ARG A 293 18.07 11.74 0.71
C ARG A 293 17.33 10.45 0.41
N ALA A 294 17.79 9.70 -0.60
CA ALA A 294 17.23 8.40 -0.93
C ALA A 294 17.61 7.35 0.13
N GLU A 295 16.62 6.68 0.70
CA GLU A 295 16.79 5.65 1.71
C GLU A 295 15.78 4.52 1.49
N PRO A 296 16.15 3.27 1.79
CA PRO A 296 15.19 2.17 1.80
C PRO A 296 14.03 2.48 2.75
N ALA A 297 12.81 2.29 2.28
CA ALA A 297 11.64 2.58 3.07
C ALA A 297 10.47 1.62 2.75
N VAL A 298 9.78 1.18 3.78
CA VAL A 298 8.60 0.33 3.68
C VAL A 298 7.61 0.68 4.79
N GLY A 299 6.32 0.62 4.48
CA GLY A 299 5.28 0.93 5.44
C GLY A 299 3.92 0.43 5.02
N PHE A 300 2.94 0.59 5.88
CA PHE A 300 1.54 0.30 5.57
C PHE A 300 0.59 1.25 6.28
N VAL A 301 -0.63 1.30 5.79
CA VAL A 301 -1.76 1.98 6.42
C VAL A 301 -2.96 1.05 6.55
N LEU A 302 -3.66 1.15 7.67
CA LEU A 302 -4.99 0.58 7.89
C LEU A 302 -6.01 1.69 7.99
N ASN A 303 -7.20 1.47 7.47
CA ASN A 303 -8.32 2.41 7.57
C ASN A 303 -9.07 2.19 8.87
N LEU A 304 -8.86 3.07 9.86
CA LEU A 304 -9.50 3.01 11.17
C LEU A 304 -11.03 3.00 11.08
N ASP A 305 -11.59 3.78 10.16
CA ASP A 305 -13.03 3.90 9.99
C ASP A 305 -13.65 2.59 9.46
N ALA A 306 -12.96 1.93 8.51
CA ALA A 306 -13.37 0.64 7.98
C ALA A 306 -13.27 -0.48 9.02
N LEU A 307 -12.17 -0.53 9.78
CA LEU A 307 -11.99 -1.49 10.88
C LEU A 307 -13.06 -1.32 11.97
N THR A 308 -13.35 -0.07 12.35
CA THR A 308 -14.41 0.25 13.32
C THR A 308 -15.78 -0.22 12.84
N GLU A 309 -16.07 -0.05 11.55
CA GLU A 309 -17.35 -0.47 10.96
C GLU A 309 -17.51 -2.00 10.96
N VAL A 310 -16.48 -2.73 10.59
CA VAL A 310 -16.51 -4.21 10.62
C VAL A 310 -16.70 -4.72 12.05
N LEU A 311 -15.94 -4.19 13.00
CA LEU A 311 -16.07 -4.58 14.42
C LEU A 311 -17.43 -4.17 15.01
N GLY A 312 -17.96 -3.01 14.65
CA GLY A 312 -19.28 -2.57 15.09
C GLY A 312 -20.40 -3.53 14.70
N ARG A 313 -20.30 -4.16 13.51
CA ARG A 313 -21.27 -5.17 13.04
C ARG A 313 -21.18 -6.51 13.78
N LYS A 314 -20.03 -6.84 14.40
CA LYS A 314 -19.90 -8.05 15.23
C LYS A 314 -20.65 -7.94 16.56
N PHE A 315 -20.97 -6.72 17.03
CA PHE A 315 -21.61 -6.44 18.31
C PHE A 315 -23.09 -6.03 18.19
N THR A 316 -23.63 -5.98 16.98
CA THR A 316 -25.06 -5.81 16.69
C THR A 316 -25.69 -7.10 16.21
#